data_a87b71025bba1fac79960146f07287e5
#
_entry.id   a87b71025bba1fac79960146f07287e5
#
_cell.length_a   1.000
_cell.length_b   1.000
_cell.length_c   1.000
_cell.angle_alpha   90.00
_cell.angle_beta   90.00
_cell.angle_gamma   90.00
#
_symmetry.space_group_name_H-M   'P 1'
#
loop_
_entity.id
_entity.type
_entity.pdbx_description
1 polymer ?
#
loop_
_entity_poly.entity_id
_entity_poly.type
_entity_poly.pdbx_seq_one_letter_code
_entity_poly.pdbx_strand_id
1 'polypeptide(L)'
;ASITGKLSKLGNGGIYDDDGNILEFNARKLDVLEDIIESANGKPLLVAYWFKHDLQRIKKRFDVREIKTSKDIIDWNNGNIPVAVIHPASAGHGLNLQAGGSTLIWFGLTWSLELYQQTNARLWRQGQSSGTVVIEHIITKGTIDERILKALSLKEVSQNALIDAVKANL
;
A
#
# COMPACT_ATOMS: atom_id res chain seq x y z
N ALA A 1 -1.17 17.91 -14.22
CA ALA A 1 -0.86 17.18 -12.97
C ALA A 1 -0.57 18.18 -11.86
N SER A 2 -1.17 18.00 -10.67
CA SER A 2 -0.91 18.88 -9.52
C SER A 2 0.55 18.79 -9.09
N ILE A 3 1.08 19.86 -8.49
CA ILE A 3 2.44 19.89 -7.92
C ILE A 3 2.63 18.72 -6.93
N THR A 4 1.63 18.48 -6.09
CA THR A 4 1.60 17.36 -5.13
C THR A 4 1.77 16.00 -5.81
N GLY A 5 1.08 15.77 -6.92
CA GLY A 5 1.21 14.52 -7.68
C GLY A 5 2.61 14.35 -8.30
N LYS A 6 3.23 15.43 -8.76
CA LYS A 6 4.62 15.39 -9.26
C LYS A 6 5.60 15.09 -8.13
N LEU A 7 5.46 15.72 -6.98
CA LEU A 7 6.31 15.49 -5.81
C LEU A 7 6.18 14.05 -5.28
N SER A 8 4.97 13.48 -5.27
CA SER A 8 4.77 12.08 -4.86
C SER A 8 5.45 11.09 -5.81
N LYS A 9 5.41 11.34 -7.14
CA LYS A 9 6.13 10.53 -8.12
C LYS A 9 7.64 10.61 -7.90
N LEU A 10 8.17 11.81 -7.65
CA LEU A 10 9.57 12.02 -7.32
C LEU A 10 9.97 11.26 -6.04
N GLY A 11 9.14 11.29 -5.00
CA GLY A 11 9.35 10.51 -3.78
C GLY A 11 9.46 9.01 -4.02
N ASN A 12 8.72 8.49 -5.01
CA ASN A 12 8.77 7.07 -5.40
C ASN A 12 9.93 6.72 -6.35
N GLY A 13 10.68 7.71 -6.85
CA GLY A 13 11.90 7.51 -7.63
C GLY A 13 11.69 7.32 -9.14
N GLY A 14 10.52 7.65 -9.67
CA GLY A 14 10.25 7.54 -11.10
C GLY A 14 9.15 8.50 -11.58
N ILE A 15 9.24 8.93 -12.82
CA ILE A 15 8.23 9.72 -13.53
C ILE A 15 8.07 9.19 -14.95
N TYR A 16 7.04 9.66 -15.65
CA TYR A 16 6.97 9.49 -17.11
C TYR A 16 7.59 10.68 -17.82
N ASP A 17 8.33 10.40 -18.91
CA ASP A 17 8.74 11.42 -19.86
C ASP A 17 7.58 11.82 -20.79
N ASP A 18 7.84 12.73 -21.74
CA ASP A 18 6.83 13.22 -22.67
C ASP A 18 6.38 12.13 -23.67
N ASP A 19 7.19 11.10 -23.89
CA ASP A 19 6.90 9.96 -24.76
C ASP A 19 6.20 8.82 -23.99
N GLY A 20 6.00 8.97 -22.67
CA GLY A 20 5.33 7.99 -21.81
C GLY A 20 6.25 6.87 -21.31
N ASN A 21 7.57 6.99 -21.49
CA ASN A 21 8.53 6.05 -20.92
C ASN A 21 8.78 6.36 -19.45
N ILE A 22 9.14 5.34 -18.68
CA ILE A 22 9.49 5.54 -17.27
C ILE A 22 10.94 6.01 -17.18
N LEU A 23 11.11 7.21 -16.63
CA LEU A 23 12.41 7.72 -16.18
C LEU A 23 12.57 7.35 -14.69
N GLU A 24 13.38 6.33 -14.44
CA GLU A 24 13.79 5.96 -13.09
C GLU A 24 15.08 6.71 -12.74
N PHE A 25 15.05 7.51 -11.67
CA PHE A 25 16.23 8.25 -11.19
C PHE A 25 16.76 7.73 -9.86
N ASN A 26 16.01 6.89 -9.15
CA ASN A 26 16.54 6.09 -8.06
C ASN A 26 15.68 4.84 -7.82
N ALA A 27 16.31 3.82 -7.23
CA ALA A 27 15.67 2.55 -6.90
C ALA A 27 15.51 2.35 -5.38
N ARG A 28 15.71 3.37 -4.55
CA ARG A 28 15.80 3.25 -3.08
C ARG A 28 14.59 2.56 -2.45
N LYS A 29 13.37 2.90 -2.89
CA LYS A 29 12.16 2.22 -2.39
C LYS A 29 12.10 0.76 -2.83
N LEU A 30 12.59 0.44 -4.02
CA LEU A 30 12.69 -0.94 -4.50
C LEU A 30 13.73 -1.73 -3.70
N ASP A 31 14.85 -1.12 -3.34
CA ASP A 31 15.88 -1.76 -2.51
C ASP A 31 15.33 -2.09 -1.12
N VAL A 32 14.61 -1.15 -0.50
CA VAL A 32 13.92 -1.41 0.78
C VAL A 32 12.86 -2.49 0.67
N LEU A 33 12.08 -2.50 -0.43
CA LEU A 33 11.09 -3.55 -0.67
C LEU A 33 11.76 -4.93 -0.81
N GLU A 34 12.92 -5.01 -1.48
CA GLU A 34 13.71 -6.23 -1.58
C GLU A 34 14.14 -6.75 -0.21
N ASP A 35 14.71 -5.87 0.64
CA ASP A 35 15.10 -6.21 2.00
C ASP A 35 13.92 -6.74 2.83
N ILE A 36 12.72 -6.13 2.67
CA ILE A 36 11.50 -6.58 3.35
C ILE A 36 11.07 -7.96 2.84
N ILE A 37 11.09 -8.19 1.52
CA ILE A 37 10.73 -9.48 0.90
C ILE A 37 11.69 -10.58 1.39
N GLU A 38 12.97 -10.32 1.40
CA GLU A 38 13.98 -11.26 1.89
C GLU A 38 13.80 -11.56 3.38
N SER A 39 13.58 -10.52 4.19
CA SER A 39 13.36 -10.65 5.63
C SER A 39 12.08 -11.38 5.99
N ALA A 40 11.08 -11.35 5.12
CA ALA A 40 9.82 -12.06 5.32
C ALA A 40 9.97 -13.58 5.27
N ASN A 41 11.06 -14.08 4.67
CA ASN A 41 11.39 -15.50 4.61
C ASN A 41 10.21 -16.38 4.14
N GLY A 42 9.59 -15.97 3.03
CA GLY A 42 8.46 -16.68 2.41
C GLY A 42 7.09 -16.41 3.03
N LYS A 43 6.98 -15.58 4.08
CA LYS A 43 5.67 -15.13 4.58
C LYS A 43 4.99 -14.24 3.54
N PRO A 44 3.67 -14.40 3.31
CA PRO A 44 2.96 -13.62 2.32
C PRO A 44 2.99 -12.12 2.61
N LEU A 45 3.25 -11.32 1.59
CA LEU A 45 3.28 -9.87 1.65
C LEU A 45 2.27 -9.27 0.67
N LEU A 46 1.47 -8.30 1.13
CA LEU A 46 0.60 -7.49 0.29
C LEU A 46 1.21 -6.09 0.16
N VAL A 47 1.49 -5.66 -1.08
CA VAL A 47 2.14 -4.38 -1.37
C VAL A 47 1.14 -3.43 -2.01
N ALA A 48 0.87 -2.30 -1.38
CA ALA A 48 0.04 -1.24 -1.93
C ALA A 48 0.90 -0.27 -2.75
N TYR A 49 0.57 -0.10 -4.02
CA TYR A 49 1.21 0.86 -4.93
C TYR A 49 0.24 1.99 -5.28
N TRP A 50 0.74 3.14 -5.72
CA TRP A 50 -0.11 4.27 -6.08
C TRP A 50 -0.05 4.63 -7.57
N PHE A 51 1.12 4.69 -8.18
CA PHE A 51 1.29 5.03 -9.58
C PHE A 51 1.50 3.81 -10.47
N LYS A 52 1.06 3.88 -11.72
CA LYS A 52 1.28 2.81 -12.70
C LYS A 52 2.78 2.51 -12.92
N HIS A 53 3.63 3.55 -12.87
CA HIS A 53 5.08 3.35 -12.98
C HIS A 53 5.66 2.59 -11.77
N ASP A 54 5.10 2.76 -10.57
CA ASP A 54 5.51 1.97 -9.40
C ASP A 54 5.23 0.49 -9.65
N LEU A 55 4.02 0.16 -10.11
CA LEU A 55 3.65 -1.20 -10.44
C LEU A 55 4.57 -1.82 -11.49
N GLN A 56 4.88 -1.08 -12.55
CA GLN A 56 5.74 -1.57 -13.64
C GLN A 56 7.16 -1.82 -13.13
N ARG A 57 7.71 -0.94 -12.29
CA ARG A 57 9.03 -1.08 -11.68
C ARG A 57 9.09 -2.26 -10.70
N ILE A 58 8.06 -2.43 -9.88
CA ILE A 58 7.92 -3.57 -8.97
C ILE A 58 7.88 -4.87 -9.77
N LYS A 59 7.02 -4.97 -10.78
CA LYS A 59 6.90 -6.17 -11.65
C LYS A 59 8.17 -6.48 -12.44
N LYS A 60 8.95 -5.47 -12.80
CA LYS A 60 10.23 -5.66 -13.51
C LYS A 60 11.30 -6.28 -12.60
N ARG A 61 11.26 -5.96 -11.29
CA ARG A 61 12.31 -6.38 -10.35
C ARG A 61 11.95 -7.63 -9.56
N PHE A 62 10.66 -7.84 -9.28
CA PHE A 62 10.18 -8.92 -8.40
C PHE A 62 9.13 -9.79 -9.10
N ASP A 63 9.10 -11.05 -8.73
CA ASP A 63 8.00 -11.96 -9.08
C ASP A 63 6.79 -11.65 -8.20
N VAL A 64 5.90 -10.82 -8.68
CA VAL A 64 4.71 -10.37 -7.96
C VAL A 64 3.46 -10.56 -8.79
N ARG A 65 2.34 -10.78 -8.12
CA ARG A 65 1.03 -10.89 -8.77
C ARG A 65 0.09 -9.80 -8.31
N GLU A 66 -0.53 -9.10 -9.27
CA GLU A 66 -1.52 -8.06 -8.98
C GLU A 66 -2.88 -8.69 -8.68
N ILE A 67 -3.50 -8.27 -7.57
CA ILE A 67 -4.85 -8.71 -7.20
C ILE A 67 -5.87 -7.89 -8.00
N LYS A 68 -6.49 -8.52 -8.98
CA LYS A 68 -7.53 -7.90 -9.85
C LYS A 68 -8.79 -8.73 -9.99
N THR A 69 -8.68 -10.04 -9.99
CA THR A 69 -9.76 -10.96 -10.27
C THR A 69 -10.13 -11.78 -9.06
N SER A 70 -11.31 -12.40 -9.07
CA SER A 70 -11.70 -13.36 -8.03
C SER A 70 -10.73 -14.53 -7.91
N LYS A 71 -10.11 -14.95 -9.03
CA LYS A 71 -9.08 -15.98 -9.02
C LYS A 71 -7.84 -15.54 -8.24
N ASP A 72 -7.41 -14.29 -8.40
CA ASP A 72 -6.26 -13.75 -7.66
C ASP A 72 -6.52 -13.73 -6.16
N ILE A 73 -7.75 -13.39 -5.75
CA ILE A 73 -8.16 -13.39 -4.34
C ILE A 73 -8.13 -14.81 -3.76
N ILE A 74 -8.66 -15.78 -4.50
CA ILE A 74 -8.65 -17.18 -4.09
C ILE A 74 -7.22 -17.69 -3.96
N ASP A 75 -6.39 -17.43 -4.97
CA ASP A 75 -4.99 -17.88 -4.97
C ASP A 75 -4.18 -17.22 -3.83
N TRP A 76 -4.41 -15.92 -3.55
CA TRP A 76 -3.82 -15.24 -2.40
C TRP A 76 -4.25 -15.88 -1.07
N ASN A 77 -5.55 -16.05 -0.87
CA ASN A 77 -6.08 -16.61 0.37
C ASN A 77 -5.68 -18.09 0.60
N ASN A 78 -5.36 -18.81 -0.47
CA ASN A 78 -4.83 -20.19 -0.41
C ASN A 78 -3.30 -20.23 -0.23
N GLY A 79 -2.62 -19.10 -0.11
CA GLY A 79 -1.17 -19.03 0.07
C GLY A 79 -0.35 -19.31 -1.20
N ASN A 80 -0.97 -19.21 -2.38
CA ASN A 80 -0.31 -19.48 -3.67
C ASN A 80 0.41 -18.24 -4.24
N ILE A 81 0.33 -17.09 -3.58
CA ILE A 81 0.97 -15.84 -4.01
C ILE A 81 1.85 -15.33 -2.87
N PRO A 82 3.18 -15.47 -2.97
CA PRO A 82 4.10 -15.00 -1.92
C PRO A 82 4.12 -13.49 -1.78
N VAL A 83 4.10 -12.76 -2.90
CA VAL A 83 4.07 -11.29 -2.92
C VAL A 83 2.97 -10.84 -3.87
N ALA A 84 1.93 -10.27 -3.31
CA ALA A 84 0.83 -9.67 -4.07
C ALA A 84 0.95 -8.15 -4.10
N VAL A 85 0.48 -7.53 -5.17
CA VAL A 85 0.38 -6.08 -5.29
C VAL A 85 -1.06 -5.64 -5.52
N ILE A 86 -1.45 -4.50 -4.93
CA ILE A 86 -2.81 -3.98 -5.00
C ILE A 86 -2.81 -2.46 -5.13
N HIS A 87 -3.73 -1.92 -5.93
CA HIS A 87 -3.98 -0.47 -5.93
C HIS A 87 -5.09 -0.14 -4.93
N PRO A 88 -4.92 0.84 -4.03
CA PRO A 88 -5.91 1.17 -3.01
C PRO A 88 -7.31 1.48 -3.56
N ALA A 89 -7.40 2.14 -4.69
CA ALA A 89 -8.70 2.44 -5.32
C ALA A 89 -9.41 1.20 -5.87
N SER A 90 -8.69 0.16 -6.29
CA SER A 90 -9.29 -1.10 -6.73
C SER A 90 -9.74 -1.98 -5.56
N ALA A 91 -9.23 -1.71 -4.37
CA ALA A 91 -9.61 -2.38 -3.14
C ALA A 91 -11.01 -1.97 -2.63
N GLY A 92 -11.68 -1.00 -3.26
CA GLY A 92 -12.96 -0.43 -2.82
C GLY A 92 -14.16 -1.39 -2.78
N HIS A 93 -14.04 -2.61 -3.28
CA HIS A 93 -15.18 -3.51 -3.45
C HIS A 93 -15.15 -4.75 -2.53
N GLY A 94 -14.85 -4.56 -1.24
CA GLY A 94 -15.09 -5.61 -0.25
C GLY A 94 -14.18 -6.83 -0.35
N LEU A 95 -13.00 -6.71 -0.97
CA LEU A 95 -12.05 -7.83 -1.09
C LEU A 95 -11.64 -8.37 0.27
N ASN A 96 -11.82 -9.65 0.49
CA ASN A 96 -11.42 -10.35 1.70
C ASN A 96 -10.05 -10.99 1.47
N LEU A 97 -9.00 -10.39 1.99
CA LEU A 97 -7.61 -10.84 1.82
C LEU A 97 -6.96 -11.32 3.12
N GLN A 98 -7.70 -11.32 4.22
CA GLN A 98 -7.18 -11.62 5.55
C GLN A 98 -6.70 -13.06 5.73
N ALA A 99 -7.18 -14.01 4.93
CA ALA A 99 -6.76 -15.41 5.03
C ALA A 99 -5.38 -15.65 4.39
N GLY A 100 -4.96 -14.80 3.45
CA GLY A 100 -3.72 -14.99 2.70
C GLY A 100 -2.48 -14.44 3.36
N GLY A 101 -2.61 -13.50 4.32
CA GLY A 101 -1.46 -12.91 4.98
C GLY A 101 -1.83 -11.86 6.02
N SER A 102 -0.82 -11.37 6.73
CA SER A 102 -0.96 -10.40 7.82
C SER A 102 0.01 -9.22 7.74
N THR A 103 0.70 -9.04 6.62
CA THR A 103 1.63 -7.90 6.41
C THR A 103 1.25 -7.13 5.16
N LEU A 104 1.00 -5.83 5.34
CA LEU A 104 0.75 -4.87 4.28
C LEU A 104 1.89 -3.86 4.22
N ILE A 105 2.40 -3.61 3.02
CA ILE A 105 3.49 -2.66 2.77
C ILE A 105 2.98 -1.56 1.86
N TRP A 106 3.01 -0.32 2.31
CA TRP A 106 2.73 0.85 1.51
C TRP A 106 3.99 1.30 0.77
N PHE A 107 4.09 0.93 -0.50
CA PHE A 107 5.16 1.38 -1.40
C PHE A 107 4.89 2.80 -1.91
N GLY A 108 3.65 3.09 -2.26
CA GLY A 108 3.17 4.41 -2.66
C GLY A 108 2.01 4.85 -1.77
N LEU A 109 2.10 6.08 -1.21
CA LEU A 109 1.13 6.59 -0.26
C LEU A 109 -0.04 7.31 -0.95
N THR A 110 -1.18 7.37 -0.26
CA THR A 110 -2.36 8.15 -0.65
C THR A 110 -2.64 9.27 0.35
N TRP A 111 -3.22 10.39 -0.12
CA TRP A 111 -3.75 11.45 0.74
C TRP A 111 -5.15 11.12 1.31
N SER A 112 -5.81 10.11 0.79
CA SER A 112 -7.15 9.72 1.20
C SER A 112 -7.08 8.82 2.43
N LEU A 113 -7.55 9.32 3.58
CA LEU A 113 -7.68 8.52 4.80
C LEU A 113 -8.64 7.34 4.56
N GLU A 114 -9.72 7.54 3.82
CA GLU A 114 -10.68 6.50 3.51
C GLU A 114 -10.03 5.34 2.75
N LEU A 115 -9.31 5.62 1.66
CA LEU A 115 -8.59 4.59 0.90
C LEU A 115 -7.51 3.90 1.73
N TYR A 116 -6.80 4.66 2.56
CA TYR A 116 -5.80 4.15 3.48
C TYR A 116 -6.42 3.15 4.47
N GLN A 117 -7.49 3.54 5.15
CA GLN A 117 -8.18 2.69 6.12
C GLN A 117 -8.85 1.48 5.45
N GLN A 118 -9.51 1.66 4.31
CA GLN A 118 -10.11 0.55 3.55
C GLN A 118 -9.08 -0.47 3.09
N THR A 119 -7.91 -0.02 2.64
CA THR A 119 -6.84 -0.92 2.20
C THR A 119 -6.28 -1.70 3.39
N ASN A 120 -6.00 -1.05 4.51
CA ASN A 120 -5.53 -1.71 5.74
C ASN A 120 -6.56 -2.74 6.24
N ALA A 121 -7.85 -2.43 6.15
CA ALA A 121 -8.94 -3.31 6.55
C ALA A 121 -9.08 -4.57 5.67
N ARG A 122 -8.36 -4.70 4.55
CA ARG A 122 -8.33 -5.94 3.77
C ARG A 122 -7.66 -7.07 4.52
N LEU A 123 -6.69 -6.75 5.36
CA LEU A 123 -6.00 -7.71 6.23
C LEU A 123 -6.48 -7.62 7.67
N TRP A 124 -6.69 -6.41 8.18
CA TRP A 124 -7.15 -6.17 9.56
C TRP A 124 -8.67 -6.23 9.66
N ARG A 125 -9.22 -7.43 9.77
CA ARG A 125 -10.66 -7.65 9.90
C ARG A 125 -10.98 -9.00 10.54
N GLN A 126 -12.24 -9.21 10.86
CA GLN A 126 -12.73 -10.47 11.40
C GLN A 126 -12.37 -11.63 10.47
N GLY A 127 -11.87 -12.73 11.05
CA GLY A 127 -11.38 -13.90 10.31
C GLY A 127 -9.89 -13.86 9.99
N GLN A 128 -9.15 -12.84 10.45
CA GLN A 128 -7.68 -12.87 10.44
C GLN A 128 -7.18 -13.91 11.44
N SER A 129 -6.41 -14.88 10.95
CA SER A 129 -5.84 -15.95 11.79
C SER A 129 -4.60 -15.50 12.59
N SER A 130 -3.94 -14.45 12.15
CA SER A 130 -2.81 -13.88 12.87
C SER A 130 -3.29 -12.99 14.02
N GLY A 131 -2.66 -13.08 15.19
CA GLY A 131 -2.92 -12.18 16.30
C GLY A 131 -2.47 -10.74 16.06
N THR A 132 -1.68 -10.50 15.03
CA THR A 132 -1.14 -9.18 14.69
C THR A 132 -1.12 -8.99 13.17
N VAL A 133 -1.59 -7.82 12.72
CA VAL A 133 -1.39 -7.35 11.34
C VAL A 133 -0.34 -6.25 11.37
N VAL A 134 0.68 -6.40 10.55
CA VAL A 134 1.77 -5.45 10.42
C VAL A 134 1.51 -4.55 9.21
N ILE A 135 1.56 -3.24 9.41
CA ILE A 135 1.43 -2.25 8.33
C ILE A 135 2.71 -1.44 8.29
N GLU A 136 3.46 -1.59 7.22
CA GLU A 136 4.72 -0.91 7.00
C GLU A 136 4.59 0.15 5.91
N HIS A 137 5.38 1.22 6.02
CA HIS A 137 5.40 2.31 5.05
C HIS A 137 6.82 2.51 4.57
N ILE A 138 7.04 2.41 3.26
CA ILE A 138 8.30 2.76 2.64
C ILE A 138 8.25 4.24 2.28
N ILE A 139 8.98 5.06 3.02
CA ILE A 139 9.00 6.52 2.83
C ILE A 139 10.40 7.01 2.45
N THR A 140 10.43 8.05 1.63
CA THR A 140 11.66 8.77 1.31
C THR A 140 11.76 10.01 2.18
N LYS A 141 12.77 10.06 3.06
CA LYS A 141 13.01 11.20 3.96
C LYS A 141 13.22 12.48 3.15
N GLY A 142 12.74 13.61 3.69
CA GLY A 142 12.85 14.91 3.05
C GLY A 142 11.92 15.10 1.86
N THR A 143 10.97 14.19 1.64
CA THR A 143 10.00 14.27 0.56
C THR A 143 8.58 14.48 1.07
N ILE A 144 7.64 14.56 0.13
CA ILE A 144 6.21 14.67 0.43
C ILE A 144 5.67 13.44 1.19
N ASP A 145 6.33 12.29 1.16
CA ASP A 145 5.91 11.09 1.87
C ASP A 145 5.71 11.34 3.36
N GLU A 146 6.65 12.06 3.99
CA GLU A 146 6.54 12.42 5.41
C GLU A 146 5.32 13.28 5.71
N ARG A 147 4.98 14.20 4.79
CA ARG A 147 3.80 15.06 4.92
C ARG A 147 2.51 14.27 4.74
N ILE A 148 2.50 13.29 3.83
CA ILE A 148 1.33 12.42 3.62
C ILE A 148 1.07 11.59 4.87
N LEU A 149 2.08 10.94 5.43
CA LEU A 149 1.94 10.16 6.67
C LEU A 149 1.44 11.01 7.83
N LYS A 150 2.02 12.19 8.00
CA LYS A 150 1.58 13.13 9.05
C LYS A 150 0.12 13.54 8.85
N ALA A 151 -0.29 13.84 7.61
CA ALA A 151 -1.66 14.22 7.30
C ALA A 151 -2.65 13.08 7.57
N LEU A 152 -2.30 11.83 7.21
CA LEU A 152 -3.14 10.66 7.49
C LEU A 152 -3.31 10.44 9.00
N SER A 153 -2.24 10.52 9.77
CA SER A 153 -2.26 10.40 11.23
C SER A 153 -3.13 11.46 11.89
N LEU A 154 -3.01 12.73 11.48
CA LEU A 154 -3.84 13.82 12.01
C LEU A 154 -5.32 13.67 11.66
N LYS A 155 -5.64 13.23 10.45
CA LYS A 155 -7.02 12.96 10.02
C LYS A 155 -7.63 11.81 10.81
N GLU A 156 -6.88 10.76 11.09
CA GLU A 156 -7.33 9.62 11.87
C GLU A 156 -7.63 10.01 13.32
N VAL A 157 -6.76 10.79 13.97
CA VAL A 157 -6.99 11.33 15.31
C VAL A 157 -8.26 12.18 15.34
N SER A 158 -8.46 13.07 14.36
CA SER A 158 -9.63 13.93 14.28
C SER A 158 -10.92 13.13 14.07
N GLN A 159 -10.88 12.09 13.23
CA GLN A 159 -12.00 11.20 12.99
C GLN A 159 -12.40 10.45 14.27
N ASN A 160 -11.43 9.90 14.99
CA ASN A 160 -11.67 9.18 16.24
C ASN A 160 -12.25 10.09 17.32
N ALA A 161 -11.72 11.30 17.47
CA ALA A 161 -12.24 12.30 18.41
C ALA A 161 -13.71 12.66 18.12
N LEU A 162 -14.07 12.79 16.85
CA LEU A 162 -15.45 13.06 16.44
C LEU A 162 -16.38 11.89 16.78
N ILE A 163 -15.95 10.64 16.48
CA ILE A 163 -16.72 9.44 16.79
C ILE A 163 -16.94 9.32 18.30
N ASP A 164 -15.92 9.57 19.11
CA ASP A 164 -16.01 9.49 20.57
C ASP A 164 -16.93 10.58 21.14
N ALA A 165 -16.89 11.79 20.59
CA ALA A 165 -17.79 12.87 20.98
C ALA A 165 -19.27 12.54 20.65
N VAL A 166 -19.53 11.91 19.50
CA VAL A 166 -20.89 11.47 19.13
C VAL A 166 -21.37 10.36 20.08
N LYS A 167 -20.53 9.38 20.41
CA LYS A 167 -20.88 8.30 21.36
C LYS A 167 -21.15 8.80 22.77
N ALA A 168 -20.43 9.84 23.21
CA ALA A 168 -20.62 10.42 24.53
C ALA A 168 -21.94 11.20 24.67
N ASN A 169 -22.58 11.57 23.57
CA ASN A 169 -23.87 12.28 23.54
C ASN A 169 -25.07 11.37 23.24
N LEU A 170 -24.85 10.06 23.16
CA LEU A 170 -25.88 9.01 23.06
C LEU A 170 -26.06 8.32 24.42
#